data_98a282c9c518959469e7d5897592f488
#
_entry.id   98a282c9c518959469e7d5897592f488
#
_cell.length_a   1.000
_cell.length_b   1.000
_cell.length_c   1.000
_cell.angle_alpha   90.00
_cell.angle_beta   90.00
_cell.angle_gamma   90.00
#
_symmetry.space_group_name_H-M   'P 1'
#
loop_
_entity.id
_entity.type
_entity.pdbx_description
1 polymer ?
#
loop_
_entity_poly.entity_id
_entity_poly.type
_entity_poly.pdbx_seq_one_letter_code
_entity_poly.pdbx_strand_id
1 'polypeptide(L)'
;MDDEAASPDKRFVEAFDRLVPGFASNERKLGLAVSGGPDSLALLLLACQAFPGRIAAATVDHGLRPAGRVEAEFVASLCNARGIPHQILRPVVPIRGSIQSVARRARYALLNDWMRERDIHWLATAHHADDQLETMIMRILRGSGIDGMSGIREKRGNIIRPLLHFQKAELISYVASQGIEAVDDPSNRDQGFDRVRVRNALQDLEGFDTRLASQSASALGAAREAIEWMVARLVDEHVTTDDFGCSLSQTAFPHEIKRRLLLKCLHICDPALSPRGSQIDQTILALEKGETVTLGNILCRGGETWRFQPAPPRRNS
;
A
#
# COMPACT_ATOMS: atom_id res chain seq x y z
N MET A 1 -23.66 22.83 -18.26
CA MET A 1 -23.67 21.44 -18.80
C MET A 1 -23.27 20.58 -17.62
N ASP A 2 -24.29 20.02 -16.96
CA ASP A 2 -24.09 19.14 -15.81
C ASP A 2 -23.42 17.87 -16.34
N ASP A 3 -22.17 17.69 -15.93
CA ASP A 3 -21.41 16.46 -16.14
C ASP A 3 -22.09 15.41 -15.26
N GLU A 4 -22.99 14.63 -15.86
CA GLU A 4 -23.74 13.56 -15.16
C GLU A 4 -22.70 12.58 -14.63
N ALA A 5 -22.34 12.72 -13.36
CA ALA A 5 -21.29 11.94 -12.72
C ALA A 5 -21.58 10.46 -12.94
N ALA A 6 -20.71 9.77 -13.65
CA ALA A 6 -20.87 8.35 -13.98
C ALA A 6 -21.22 7.54 -12.72
N SER A 7 -22.17 6.60 -12.84
CA SER A 7 -22.64 5.79 -11.71
C SER A 7 -21.48 5.10 -10.99
N PRO A 8 -21.60 4.82 -9.68
CA PRO A 8 -20.55 4.11 -8.93
C PRO A 8 -20.11 2.80 -9.61
N ASP A 9 -21.04 2.07 -10.20
CA ASP A 9 -20.76 0.82 -10.91
C ASP A 9 -19.85 1.03 -12.13
N LYS A 10 -20.16 2.03 -12.96
CA LYS A 10 -19.36 2.36 -14.13
C LYS A 10 -17.96 2.82 -13.73
N ARG A 11 -17.87 3.73 -12.76
CA ARG A 11 -16.57 4.21 -12.21
C ARG A 11 -15.73 3.08 -11.63
N PHE A 12 -16.37 2.11 -10.96
CA PHE A 12 -15.69 0.94 -10.42
C PHE A 12 -15.07 0.07 -11.53
N VAL A 13 -15.85 -0.23 -12.58
CA VAL A 13 -15.36 -1.02 -13.73
C VAL A 13 -14.19 -0.32 -14.41
N GLU A 14 -14.32 1.00 -14.67
CA GLU A 14 -13.25 1.80 -15.27
C GLU A 14 -11.97 1.82 -14.42
N ALA A 15 -12.10 2.02 -13.11
CA ALA A 15 -10.99 1.98 -12.18
C ALA A 15 -10.33 0.59 -12.13
N PHE A 16 -11.15 -0.45 -12.14
CA PHE A 16 -10.65 -1.83 -12.12
C PHE A 16 -9.93 -2.20 -13.42
N ASP A 17 -10.47 -1.86 -14.57
CA ASP A 17 -9.88 -2.18 -15.87
C ASP A 17 -8.53 -1.45 -16.08
N ARG A 18 -8.41 -0.22 -15.57
CA ARG A 18 -7.12 0.50 -15.51
C ARG A 18 -6.08 -0.24 -14.67
N LEU A 19 -6.47 -0.84 -13.53
CA LEU A 19 -5.57 -1.55 -12.62
C LEU A 19 -5.19 -2.95 -13.11
N VAL A 20 -6.13 -3.63 -13.76
CA VAL A 20 -6.00 -5.00 -14.26
C VAL A 20 -6.60 -5.09 -15.67
N PRO A 21 -5.89 -4.54 -16.68
CA PRO A 21 -6.37 -4.57 -18.06
C PRO A 21 -6.69 -6.00 -18.53
N GLY A 22 -7.81 -6.15 -19.22
CA GLY A 22 -8.23 -7.44 -19.76
C GLY A 22 -8.71 -8.46 -18.73
N PHE A 23 -8.96 -8.06 -17.47
CA PHE A 23 -9.53 -8.97 -16.46
C PHE A 23 -10.90 -9.50 -16.89
N ALA A 24 -11.75 -8.66 -17.46
CA ALA A 24 -13.08 -9.07 -17.93
C ALA A 24 -13.03 -10.19 -18.98
N SER A 25 -11.95 -10.25 -19.77
CA SER A 25 -11.78 -11.19 -20.90
C SER A 25 -11.12 -12.51 -20.53
N ASN A 26 -10.74 -12.73 -19.27
CA ASN A 26 -10.06 -13.95 -18.82
C ASN A 26 -10.82 -14.64 -17.69
N GLU A 27 -10.44 -15.88 -17.35
CA GLU A 27 -11.11 -16.68 -16.29
C GLU A 27 -10.49 -16.46 -14.88
N ARG A 28 -9.62 -15.46 -14.71
CA ARG A 28 -8.97 -15.20 -13.42
C ARG A 28 -9.97 -14.80 -12.35
N LYS A 29 -9.72 -15.24 -11.11
CA LYS A 29 -10.55 -14.94 -9.94
C LYS A 29 -10.05 -13.71 -9.21
N LEU A 30 -11.00 -12.94 -8.67
CA LEU A 30 -10.77 -11.78 -7.82
C LEU A 30 -11.12 -12.12 -6.37
N GLY A 31 -10.18 -11.95 -5.47
CA GLY A 31 -10.40 -12.00 -4.03
C GLY A 31 -10.76 -10.63 -3.47
N LEU A 32 -11.68 -10.60 -2.54
CA LEU A 32 -12.12 -9.40 -1.85
C LEU A 32 -11.84 -9.53 -0.35
N ALA A 33 -11.10 -8.58 0.21
CA ALA A 33 -10.91 -8.49 1.66
C ALA A 33 -12.06 -7.67 2.26
N VAL A 34 -13.00 -8.34 2.91
CA VAL A 34 -14.25 -7.75 3.43
C VAL A 34 -14.24 -7.81 4.96
N SER A 35 -14.45 -6.66 5.63
CA SER A 35 -14.47 -6.57 7.09
C SER A 35 -15.87 -6.38 7.68
N GLY A 36 -16.89 -6.12 6.85
CA GLY A 36 -18.26 -5.81 7.30
C GLY A 36 -18.56 -4.31 7.45
N GLY A 37 -17.55 -3.45 7.45
CA GLY A 37 -17.76 -2.00 7.40
C GLY A 37 -18.21 -1.51 6.01
N PRO A 38 -18.79 -0.29 5.93
CA PRO A 38 -19.45 0.21 4.72
C PRO A 38 -18.55 0.20 3.49
N ASP A 39 -17.28 0.58 3.61
CA ASP A 39 -16.33 0.64 2.50
C ASP A 39 -16.09 -0.75 1.90
N SER A 40 -15.92 -1.75 2.76
CA SER A 40 -15.69 -3.14 2.32
C SER A 40 -16.94 -3.81 1.78
N LEU A 41 -18.11 -3.42 2.27
CA LEU A 41 -19.39 -3.86 1.71
C LEU A 41 -19.65 -3.22 0.34
N ALA A 42 -19.33 -1.94 0.16
CA ALA A 42 -19.39 -1.29 -1.15
C ALA A 42 -18.49 -2.01 -2.17
N LEU A 43 -17.25 -2.35 -1.78
CA LEU A 43 -16.35 -3.15 -2.62
C LEU A 43 -16.97 -4.49 -3.01
N LEU A 44 -17.57 -5.21 -2.06
CA LEU A 44 -18.21 -6.51 -2.29
C LEU A 44 -19.34 -6.39 -3.31
N LEU A 45 -20.22 -5.40 -3.14
CA LEU A 45 -21.39 -5.19 -3.96
C LEU A 45 -21.05 -4.77 -5.39
N LEU A 46 -20.15 -3.79 -5.54
CA LEU A 46 -19.67 -3.32 -6.84
C LEU A 46 -18.95 -4.44 -7.60
N ALA A 47 -18.11 -5.21 -6.92
CA ALA A 47 -17.41 -6.33 -7.55
C ALA A 47 -18.36 -7.47 -7.92
N CYS A 48 -19.38 -7.75 -7.11
CA CYS A 48 -20.40 -8.76 -7.41
C CYS A 48 -21.17 -8.42 -8.69
N GLN A 49 -21.52 -7.15 -8.84
CA GLN A 49 -22.24 -6.67 -10.02
C GLN A 49 -21.35 -6.65 -11.27
N ALA A 50 -20.08 -6.20 -11.12
CA ALA A 50 -19.15 -6.09 -12.23
C ALA A 50 -18.64 -7.45 -12.74
N PHE A 51 -18.45 -8.43 -11.85
CA PHE A 51 -17.79 -9.71 -12.16
C PHE A 51 -18.56 -10.92 -11.58
N PRO A 52 -19.80 -11.16 -12.00
CA PRO A 52 -20.62 -12.24 -11.46
C PRO A 52 -19.94 -13.61 -11.65
N GLY A 53 -19.94 -14.42 -10.60
CA GLY A 53 -19.36 -15.77 -10.58
C GLY A 53 -17.80 -15.82 -10.54
N ARG A 54 -17.11 -14.66 -10.56
CA ARG A 54 -15.65 -14.58 -10.63
C ARG A 54 -14.99 -14.02 -9.37
N ILE A 55 -15.78 -13.74 -8.36
CA ILE A 55 -15.30 -13.20 -7.08
C ILE A 55 -15.35 -14.24 -5.98
N ALA A 56 -14.46 -14.12 -5.02
CA ALA A 56 -14.52 -14.79 -3.73
C ALA A 56 -14.18 -13.76 -2.65
N ALA A 57 -14.78 -13.88 -1.47
CA ALA A 57 -14.55 -12.97 -0.36
C ALA A 57 -13.88 -13.67 0.82
N ALA A 58 -13.07 -12.93 1.56
CA ALA A 58 -12.51 -13.38 2.83
C ALA A 58 -12.62 -12.30 3.90
N THR A 59 -12.99 -12.71 5.11
CA THR A 59 -12.98 -11.86 6.30
C THR A 59 -11.94 -12.38 7.28
N VAL A 60 -11.07 -11.49 7.76
CA VAL A 60 -10.06 -11.86 8.78
C VAL A 60 -10.60 -11.51 10.16
N ASP A 61 -10.91 -12.53 10.94
CA ASP A 61 -11.25 -12.42 12.36
C ASP A 61 -9.95 -12.57 13.18
N HIS A 62 -9.46 -11.46 13.73
CA HIS A 62 -8.23 -11.44 14.52
C HIS A 62 -8.39 -12.02 15.92
N GLY A 63 -9.63 -12.33 16.37
CA GLY A 63 -9.92 -12.82 17.71
C GLY A 63 -9.64 -11.81 18.84
N LEU A 64 -9.50 -10.51 18.51
CA LEU A 64 -9.16 -9.47 19.48
C LEU A 64 -10.38 -8.99 20.28
N ARG A 65 -11.59 -9.19 19.75
CA ARG A 65 -12.86 -8.76 20.34
C ARG A 65 -14.00 -9.68 19.94
N PRO A 66 -15.01 -9.89 20.81
CA PRO A 66 -16.18 -10.74 20.48
C PRO A 66 -16.95 -10.25 19.26
N ALA A 67 -17.08 -8.91 19.07
CA ALA A 67 -17.78 -8.31 17.95
C ALA A 67 -17.18 -8.72 16.57
N GLY A 68 -15.86 -8.91 16.48
CA GLY A 68 -15.22 -9.32 15.22
C GLY A 68 -15.74 -10.64 14.64
N ARG A 69 -16.15 -11.56 15.51
CA ARG A 69 -16.79 -12.81 15.09
C ARG A 69 -18.18 -12.56 14.50
N VAL A 70 -18.99 -11.74 15.17
CA VAL A 70 -20.34 -11.39 14.70
C VAL A 70 -20.29 -10.68 13.34
N GLU A 71 -19.34 -9.77 13.17
CA GLU A 71 -19.07 -9.07 11.91
C GLU A 71 -18.69 -10.05 10.78
N ALA A 72 -17.81 -11.01 11.08
CA ALA A 72 -17.43 -12.03 10.10
C ALA A 72 -18.59 -12.97 9.70
N GLU A 73 -19.43 -13.33 10.66
CA GLU A 73 -20.63 -14.15 10.43
C GLU A 73 -21.68 -13.37 9.63
N PHE A 74 -21.83 -12.06 9.87
CA PHE A 74 -22.68 -11.17 9.07
C PHE A 74 -22.22 -11.15 7.59
N VAL A 75 -20.93 -10.95 7.33
CA VAL A 75 -20.39 -10.97 5.96
C VAL A 75 -20.57 -12.34 5.33
N ALA A 76 -20.39 -13.42 6.06
CA ALA A 76 -20.61 -14.79 5.57
C ALA A 76 -22.06 -14.99 5.11
N SER A 77 -23.03 -14.54 5.93
CA SER A 77 -24.46 -14.62 5.61
C SER A 77 -24.81 -13.79 4.37
N LEU A 78 -24.25 -12.58 4.26
CA LEU A 78 -24.44 -11.69 3.12
C LEU A 78 -23.88 -12.30 1.83
N CYS A 79 -22.69 -12.89 1.89
CA CYS A 79 -22.06 -13.58 0.76
C CYS A 79 -22.88 -14.81 0.34
N ASN A 80 -23.31 -15.62 1.30
CA ASN A 80 -24.14 -16.81 1.02
C ASN A 80 -25.45 -16.45 0.31
N ALA A 81 -26.16 -15.42 0.78
CA ALA A 81 -27.38 -14.91 0.15
C ALA A 81 -27.19 -14.44 -1.31
N ARG A 82 -25.95 -14.15 -1.71
CA ARG A 82 -25.56 -13.69 -3.07
C ARG A 82 -24.81 -14.75 -3.88
N GLY A 83 -24.66 -15.96 -3.36
CA GLY A 83 -23.92 -17.04 -4.03
C GLY A 83 -22.42 -16.75 -4.17
N ILE A 84 -21.84 -15.90 -3.31
CA ILE A 84 -20.42 -15.55 -3.31
C ILE A 84 -19.65 -16.49 -2.38
N PRO A 85 -18.65 -17.23 -2.87
CA PRO A 85 -17.76 -18.03 -2.01
C PRO A 85 -17.09 -17.14 -0.95
N HIS A 86 -17.24 -17.50 0.32
CA HIS A 86 -16.68 -16.74 1.43
C HIS A 86 -15.93 -17.62 2.42
N GLN A 87 -14.86 -17.09 3.02
CA GLN A 87 -14.07 -17.76 4.05
C GLN A 87 -13.72 -16.81 5.19
N ILE A 88 -13.94 -17.26 6.44
CA ILE A 88 -13.46 -16.56 7.63
C ILE A 88 -12.07 -17.09 7.94
N LEU A 89 -11.07 -16.19 7.93
CA LEU A 89 -9.66 -16.50 8.19
C LEU A 89 -9.32 -16.09 9.62
N ARG A 90 -8.62 -16.96 10.33
CA ARG A 90 -8.19 -16.72 11.72
C ARG A 90 -6.70 -16.98 11.89
N PRO A 91 -5.97 -16.10 12.59
CA PRO A 91 -4.57 -16.40 12.93
C PRO A 91 -4.48 -17.60 13.87
N VAL A 92 -3.56 -18.51 13.57
CA VAL A 92 -3.31 -19.72 14.41
C VAL A 92 -2.72 -19.31 15.76
N VAL A 93 -1.91 -18.26 15.80
CA VAL A 93 -1.26 -17.75 17.01
C VAL A 93 -1.93 -16.42 17.41
N PRO A 94 -2.34 -16.28 18.68
CA PRO A 94 -2.92 -15.04 19.17
C PRO A 94 -1.99 -13.84 18.97
N ILE A 95 -2.55 -12.71 18.53
CA ILE A 95 -1.80 -11.47 18.29
C ILE A 95 -1.37 -10.88 19.65
N ARG A 96 -0.05 -10.64 19.82
CA ARG A 96 0.55 -10.01 21.01
C ARG A 96 1.40 -8.80 20.57
N GLY A 97 1.54 -7.79 21.45
CA GLY A 97 2.41 -6.61 21.21
C GLY A 97 1.73 -5.44 20.51
N SER A 98 2.46 -4.69 19.66
CA SER A 98 1.90 -3.54 18.92
C SER A 98 0.78 -3.99 17.99
N ILE A 99 -0.45 -3.93 18.50
CA ILE A 99 -1.63 -4.60 17.97
C ILE A 99 -1.87 -4.29 16.49
N GLN A 100 -1.77 -3.02 16.07
CA GLN A 100 -2.10 -2.64 14.70
C GLN A 100 -1.10 -3.15 13.64
N SER A 101 0.19 -3.01 13.87
CA SER A 101 1.20 -3.43 12.88
C SER A 101 1.30 -4.95 12.77
N VAL A 102 1.15 -5.66 13.90
CA VAL A 102 1.15 -7.13 13.95
C VAL A 102 -0.13 -7.67 13.32
N ALA A 103 -1.30 -7.11 13.68
CA ALA A 103 -2.58 -7.47 13.09
C ALA A 103 -2.60 -7.24 11.57
N ARG A 104 -2.05 -6.11 11.11
CA ARG A 104 -1.93 -5.83 9.67
C ARG A 104 -1.05 -6.88 8.96
N ARG A 105 0.10 -7.25 9.51
CA ARG A 105 0.96 -8.29 8.92
C ARG A 105 0.28 -9.64 8.89
N ALA A 106 -0.33 -10.06 10.00
CA ALA A 106 -1.08 -11.30 10.10
C ALA A 106 -2.25 -11.35 9.09
N ARG A 107 -3.00 -10.25 8.96
CA ARG A 107 -4.08 -10.11 7.95
C ARG A 107 -3.57 -10.39 6.54
N TYR A 108 -2.49 -9.74 6.12
CA TYR A 108 -1.98 -9.94 4.75
C TYR A 108 -1.34 -11.32 4.55
N ALA A 109 -0.74 -11.92 5.58
CA ALA A 109 -0.24 -13.30 5.51
C ALA A 109 -1.41 -14.27 5.27
N LEU A 110 -2.48 -14.20 6.08
CA LEU A 110 -3.66 -15.04 5.93
C LEU A 110 -4.34 -14.86 4.56
N LEU A 111 -4.48 -13.62 4.09
CA LEU A 111 -5.06 -13.34 2.79
C LEU A 111 -4.21 -13.89 1.64
N ASN A 112 -2.87 -13.80 1.73
CA ASN A 112 -1.97 -14.37 0.73
C ASN A 112 -2.03 -15.91 0.70
N ASP A 113 -2.12 -16.56 1.85
CA ASP A 113 -2.26 -18.00 1.94
C ASP A 113 -3.59 -18.45 1.32
N TRP A 114 -4.70 -17.79 1.69
CA TRP A 114 -6.01 -18.01 1.11
C TRP A 114 -6.04 -17.81 -0.41
N MET A 115 -5.38 -16.78 -0.93
CA MET A 115 -5.28 -16.54 -2.38
C MET A 115 -4.60 -17.71 -3.09
N ARG A 116 -3.52 -18.23 -2.52
CA ARG A 116 -2.79 -19.39 -3.09
C ARG A 116 -3.64 -20.66 -3.08
N GLU A 117 -4.33 -20.93 -1.97
CA GLU A 117 -5.20 -22.11 -1.81
C GLU A 117 -6.39 -22.10 -2.78
N ARG A 118 -6.88 -20.90 -3.14
CA ARG A 118 -8.08 -20.72 -3.97
C ARG A 118 -7.78 -20.32 -5.42
N ASP A 119 -6.52 -20.29 -5.83
CA ASP A 119 -6.06 -19.83 -7.15
C ASP A 119 -6.61 -18.44 -7.50
N ILE A 120 -6.49 -17.51 -6.53
CA ILE A 120 -6.91 -16.12 -6.67
C ILE A 120 -5.71 -15.28 -7.08
N HIS A 121 -5.83 -14.57 -8.20
CA HIS A 121 -4.72 -13.81 -8.79
C HIS A 121 -4.63 -12.39 -8.25
N TRP A 122 -5.76 -11.77 -7.93
CA TRP A 122 -5.82 -10.39 -7.47
C TRP A 122 -6.62 -10.28 -6.18
N LEU A 123 -6.15 -9.46 -5.26
CA LEU A 123 -6.82 -9.12 -4.01
C LEU A 123 -7.24 -7.66 -4.03
N ALA A 124 -8.53 -7.38 -4.00
CA ALA A 124 -9.03 -6.03 -3.83
C ALA A 124 -9.25 -5.69 -2.35
N THR A 125 -8.90 -4.45 -1.98
CA THR A 125 -9.12 -3.88 -0.66
C THR A 125 -9.84 -2.53 -0.78
N ALA A 126 -10.67 -2.19 0.20
CA ALA A 126 -11.60 -1.06 0.16
C ALA A 126 -11.01 0.27 0.64
N HIS A 127 -9.73 0.56 0.33
CA HIS A 127 -9.18 1.87 0.59
C HIS A 127 -9.81 2.91 -0.35
N HIS A 128 -10.13 4.09 0.18
CA HIS A 128 -10.87 5.15 -0.51
C HIS A 128 -10.16 6.51 -0.42
N ALA A 129 -10.75 7.57 -1.01
CA ALA A 129 -10.12 8.89 -1.11
C ALA A 129 -9.83 9.52 0.26
N ASP A 130 -10.71 9.30 1.24
CA ASP A 130 -10.49 9.81 2.60
C ASP A 130 -9.29 9.13 3.28
N ASP A 131 -9.07 7.82 3.06
CA ASP A 131 -7.85 7.12 3.49
C ASP A 131 -6.59 7.72 2.86
N GLN A 132 -6.69 8.17 1.61
CA GLN A 132 -5.60 8.84 0.91
C GLN A 132 -5.24 10.15 1.60
N LEU A 133 -6.24 11.01 1.85
CA LEU A 133 -6.04 12.28 2.55
C LEU A 133 -5.43 12.07 3.95
N GLU A 134 -6.03 11.18 4.77
CA GLU A 134 -5.48 10.83 6.08
C GLU A 134 -4.01 10.41 6.00
N THR A 135 -3.69 9.54 5.04
CA THR A 135 -2.32 9.04 4.84
C THR A 135 -1.38 10.17 4.42
N MET A 136 -1.78 11.05 3.52
CA MET A 136 -0.98 12.19 3.09
C MET A 136 -0.67 13.14 4.25
N ILE A 137 -1.67 13.52 5.04
CA ILE A 137 -1.48 14.38 6.23
C ILE A 137 -0.53 13.73 7.23
N MET A 138 -0.72 12.45 7.54
CA MET A 138 0.20 11.73 8.43
C MET A 138 1.63 11.69 7.89
N ARG A 139 1.83 11.68 6.58
CA ARG A 139 3.14 11.70 5.93
C ARG A 139 3.76 13.08 5.91
N ILE A 140 2.96 14.14 5.69
CA ILE A 140 3.39 15.55 5.82
C ILE A 140 3.91 15.80 7.24
N LEU A 141 3.15 15.43 8.26
CA LEU A 141 3.52 15.61 9.67
C LEU A 141 4.83 14.87 10.06
N ARG A 142 5.26 13.90 9.26
CA ARG A 142 6.51 13.14 9.46
C ARG A 142 7.64 13.58 8.54
N GLY A 143 7.47 14.65 7.76
CA GLY A 143 8.47 15.14 6.82
C GLY A 143 8.80 14.15 5.69
N SER A 144 7.81 13.39 5.23
CA SER A 144 8.03 12.39 4.18
C SER A 144 8.29 13.03 2.82
N GLY A 145 9.25 12.50 2.06
CA GLY A 145 9.48 12.84 0.65
C GLY A 145 8.44 12.25 -0.30
N ILE A 146 8.73 12.28 -1.61
CA ILE A 146 7.80 11.89 -2.68
C ILE A 146 7.20 10.49 -2.51
N ASP A 147 7.98 9.52 -2.02
CA ASP A 147 7.53 8.13 -1.81
C ASP A 147 6.44 8.03 -0.73
N GLY A 148 6.56 8.82 0.32
CA GLY A 148 5.53 8.90 1.36
C GLY A 148 4.33 9.71 0.94
N MET A 149 4.57 10.84 0.26
CA MET A 149 3.53 11.76 -0.20
C MET A 149 2.66 11.18 -1.32
N SER A 150 3.16 10.22 -2.11
CA SER A 150 2.36 9.47 -3.08
C SER A 150 1.27 8.59 -2.42
N GLY A 151 1.17 8.60 -1.10
CA GLY A 151 0.07 8.01 -0.34
C GLY A 151 -0.06 6.49 -0.50
N ILE A 152 -1.32 6.05 -0.59
CA ILE A 152 -1.67 4.66 -0.79
C ILE A 152 -1.60 4.35 -2.29
N ARG A 153 -0.79 3.37 -2.68
CA ARG A 153 -0.67 2.94 -4.09
C ARG A 153 -1.95 2.24 -4.54
N GLU A 154 -2.46 2.59 -5.72
CA GLU A 154 -3.61 1.90 -6.32
C GLU A 154 -3.34 0.41 -6.52
N LYS A 155 -2.11 0.06 -6.92
CA LYS A 155 -1.64 -1.32 -7.12
C LYS A 155 -0.30 -1.55 -6.45
N ARG A 156 -0.17 -2.69 -5.76
CA ARG A 156 1.08 -3.17 -5.18
C ARG A 156 1.16 -4.68 -5.28
N GLY A 157 2.00 -5.18 -6.20
CA GLY A 157 2.00 -6.60 -6.53
C GLY A 157 0.62 -7.04 -7.01
N ASN A 158 0.05 -8.02 -6.35
CA ASN A 158 -1.29 -8.56 -6.63
C ASN A 158 -2.42 -7.91 -5.81
N ILE A 159 -2.12 -6.86 -5.04
CA ILE A 159 -3.12 -6.11 -4.26
C ILE A 159 -3.54 -4.87 -5.03
N ILE A 160 -4.85 -4.70 -5.23
CA ILE A 160 -5.45 -3.56 -5.92
C ILE A 160 -6.45 -2.81 -5.04
N ARG A 161 -6.69 -1.54 -5.34
CA ARG A 161 -7.57 -0.64 -4.58
C ARG A 161 -8.48 0.14 -5.52
N PRO A 162 -9.50 -0.50 -6.07
CA PRO A 162 -10.35 0.10 -7.10
C PRO A 162 -11.23 1.23 -6.57
N LEU A 163 -11.37 1.35 -5.24
CA LEU A 163 -12.17 2.42 -4.60
C LEU A 163 -11.35 3.67 -4.21
N LEU A 164 -10.06 3.74 -4.57
CA LEU A 164 -9.17 4.79 -4.07
C LEU A 164 -9.56 6.21 -4.49
N HIS A 165 -10.40 6.34 -5.52
CA HIS A 165 -10.95 7.62 -5.99
C HIS A 165 -12.43 7.85 -5.60
N PHE A 166 -12.99 6.97 -4.78
CA PHE A 166 -14.33 7.14 -4.23
C PHE A 166 -14.28 7.84 -2.88
N GLN A 167 -15.21 8.74 -2.63
CA GLN A 167 -15.38 9.34 -1.31
C GLN A 167 -16.10 8.37 -0.37
N LYS A 168 -15.76 8.39 0.90
CA LYS A 168 -16.41 7.56 1.91
C LYS A 168 -17.93 7.75 1.96
N ALA A 169 -18.40 8.99 1.84
CA ALA A 169 -19.82 9.31 1.81
C ALA A 169 -20.55 8.65 0.63
N GLU A 170 -19.93 8.58 -0.55
CA GLU A 170 -20.49 7.89 -1.72
C GLU A 170 -20.65 6.39 -1.46
N LEU A 171 -19.63 5.76 -0.84
CA LEU A 171 -19.64 4.33 -0.52
C LEU A 171 -20.74 3.99 0.51
N ILE A 172 -20.87 4.83 1.55
CA ILE A 172 -21.94 4.68 2.56
C ILE A 172 -23.33 4.78 1.88
N SER A 173 -23.53 5.82 1.05
CA SER A 173 -24.80 6.02 0.34
C SER A 173 -25.11 4.87 -0.61
N TYR A 174 -24.09 4.33 -1.30
CA TYR A 174 -24.24 3.19 -2.19
C TYR A 174 -24.68 1.95 -1.41
N VAL A 175 -24.05 1.62 -0.27
CA VAL A 175 -24.43 0.46 0.56
C VAL A 175 -25.86 0.62 1.10
N ALA A 176 -26.22 1.82 1.58
CA ALA A 176 -27.55 2.12 2.06
C ALA A 176 -28.62 1.96 0.95
N SER A 177 -28.33 2.39 -0.28
CA SER A 177 -29.24 2.21 -1.44
C SER A 177 -29.51 0.75 -1.78
N GLN A 178 -28.61 -0.17 -1.38
CA GLN A 178 -28.77 -1.62 -1.54
C GLN A 178 -29.55 -2.29 -0.38
N GLY A 179 -30.07 -1.48 0.56
CA GLY A 179 -30.82 -1.97 1.72
C GLY A 179 -29.98 -2.73 2.75
N ILE A 180 -28.68 -2.46 2.79
CA ILE A 180 -27.75 -3.12 3.72
C ILE A 180 -27.35 -2.14 4.82
N GLU A 181 -27.49 -2.58 6.06
CA GLU A 181 -27.04 -1.88 7.24
C GLU A 181 -25.60 -2.35 7.57
N ALA A 182 -24.64 -1.45 7.39
CA ALA A 182 -23.23 -1.77 7.64
C ALA A 182 -22.96 -1.80 9.15
N VAL A 183 -22.01 -2.64 9.56
CA VAL A 183 -21.57 -2.72 10.97
C VAL A 183 -20.74 -1.48 11.31
N ASP A 184 -21.11 -0.78 12.39
CA ASP A 184 -20.33 0.31 12.97
C ASP A 184 -19.29 -0.26 13.95
N ASP A 185 -18.01 -0.24 13.58
CA ASP A 185 -16.93 -0.68 14.45
C ASP A 185 -16.53 0.41 15.44
N PRO A 186 -16.75 0.21 16.77
CA PRO A 186 -16.36 1.20 17.78
C PRO A 186 -14.89 1.58 17.79
N SER A 187 -13.99 0.70 17.30
CA SER A 187 -12.54 0.98 17.21
C SER A 187 -12.21 2.10 16.21
N ASN A 188 -13.13 2.42 15.29
CA ASN A 188 -13.01 3.56 14.38
C ASN A 188 -13.07 4.92 15.08
N ARG A 189 -13.48 4.95 16.37
CA ARG A 189 -13.61 6.16 17.20
C ARG A 189 -12.51 6.28 18.26
N ASP A 190 -11.60 5.30 18.35
CA ASP A 190 -10.53 5.29 19.36
C ASP A 190 -9.45 6.33 19.04
N GLN A 191 -9.44 7.43 19.80
CA GLN A 191 -8.49 8.55 19.67
C GLN A 191 -7.04 8.19 20.06
N GLY A 192 -6.78 7.01 20.60
CA GLY A 192 -5.42 6.49 20.80
C GLY A 192 -4.64 6.33 19.50
N PHE A 193 -5.32 6.36 18.36
CA PHE A 193 -4.69 6.16 17.05
C PHE A 193 -4.50 7.48 16.30
N ASP A 194 -3.27 7.69 15.78
CA ASP A 194 -2.91 8.87 14.96
C ASP A 194 -3.92 9.13 13.84
N ARG A 195 -4.39 8.07 13.18
CA ARG A 195 -5.31 8.15 12.06
C ARG A 195 -6.69 8.68 12.47
N VAL A 196 -7.19 8.28 13.64
CA VAL A 196 -8.48 8.79 14.17
C VAL A 196 -8.36 10.26 14.55
N ARG A 197 -7.21 10.66 15.15
CA ARG A 197 -6.96 12.08 15.46
C ARG A 197 -6.91 12.95 14.20
N VAL A 198 -6.22 12.49 13.15
CA VAL A 198 -6.17 13.19 11.86
C VAL A 198 -7.56 13.28 11.22
N ARG A 199 -8.33 12.19 11.23
CA ARG A 199 -9.70 12.18 10.72
C ARG A 199 -10.59 13.19 11.42
N ASN A 200 -10.58 13.22 12.75
CA ASN A 200 -11.38 14.17 13.53
C ASN A 200 -10.96 15.60 13.23
N ALA A 201 -9.65 15.91 13.19
CA ALA A 201 -9.17 17.24 12.85
C ALA A 201 -9.56 17.68 11.41
N LEU A 202 -9.67 16.75 10.48
CA LEU A 202 -10.11 17.04 9.11
C LEU A 202 -11.62 17.28 9.00
N GLN A 203 -12.44 16.70 9.89
CA GLN A 203 -13.87 16.95 9.92
C GLN A 203 -14.21 18.40 10.32
N ASP A 204 -13.34 19.02 11.11
CA ASP A 204 -13.51 20.41 11.57
C ASP A 204 -12.98 21.45 10.54
N LEU A 205 -12.36 21.00 9.45
CA LEU A 205 -11.80 21.87 8.41
C LEU A 205 -12.76 21.95 7.22
N GLU A 206 -13.39 23.09 7.03
CA GLU A 206 -14.21 23.35 5.85
C GLU A 206 -13.35 23.45 4.58
N GLY A 207 -13.88 22.98 3.45
CA GLY A 207 -13.25 23.16 2.14
C GLY A 207 -12.24 22.06 1.73
N PHE A 208 -12.06 21.01 2.53
CA PHE A 208 -11.23 19.86 2.14
C PHE A 208 -12.01 18.88 1.24
N ASP A 209 -11.66 18.84 -0.03
CA ASP A 209 -12.16 17.81 -0.96
C ASP A 209 -11.19 16.62 -1.01
N THR A 210 -11.62 15.47 -0.50
CA THR A 210 -10.83 14.23 -0.48
C THR A 210 -10.48 13.73 -1.88
N ARG A 211 -11.29 14.08 -2.92
CA ARG A 211 -11.00 13.77 -4.32
C ARG A 211 -9.75 14.51 -4.80
N LEU A 212 -9.59 15.78 -4.44
CA LEU A 212 -8.40 16.58 -4.81
C LEU A 212 -7.13 16.03 -4.15
N ALA A 213 -7.23 15.55 -2.90
CA ALA A 213 -6.12 14.86 -2.24
C ALA A 213 -5.74 13.56 -2.97
N SER A 214 -6.74 12.78 -3.38
CA SER A 214 -6.51 11.56 -4.16
C SER A 214 -5.86 11.85 -5.52
N GLN A 215 -6.28 12.91 -6.21
CA GLN A 215 -5.65 13.36 -7.46
C GLN A 215 -4.19 13.78 -7.24
N SER A 216 -3.92 14.56 -6.19
CA SER A 216 -2.55 14.97 -5.83
C SER A 216 -1.66 13.77 -5.51
N ALA A 217 -2.16 12.79 -4.75
CA ALA A 217 -1.45 11.56 -4.47
C ALA A 217 -1.13 10.76 -5.74
N SER A 218 -2.07 10.69 -6.69
CA SER A 218 -1.88 10.00 -7.97
C SER A 218 -0.83 10.71 -8.83
N ALA A 219 -0.84 12.05 -8.89
CA ALA A 219 0.19 12.83 -9.60
C ALA A 219 1.59 12.60 -9.02
N LEU A 220 1.71 12.60 -7.68
CA LEU A 220 2.97 12.27 -7.00
C LEU A 220 3.38 10.81 -7.23
N GLY A 221 2.40 9.90 -7.31
CA GLY A 221 2.62 8.50 -7.66
C GLY A 221 3.23 8.35 -9.06
N ALA A 222 2.67 9.04 -10.06
CA ALA A 222 3.17 9.05 -11.43
C ALA A 222 4.59 9.65 -11.53
N ALA A 223 4.85 10.76 -10.81
CA ALA A 223 6.19 11.35 -10.74
C ALA A 223 7.20 10.39 -10.13
N ARG A 224 6.84 9.70 -9.05
CA ARG A 224 7.68 8.66 -8.44
C ARG A 224 7.98 7.52 -9.42
N GLU A 225 6.98 7.03 -10.15
CA GLU A 225 7.16 5.95 -11.14
C GLU A 225 8.09 6.37 -12.27
N ALA A 226 7.99 7.61 -12.73
CA ALA A 226 8.92 8.17 -13.72
C ALA A 226 10.36 8.21 -13.20
N ILE A 227 10.55 8.61 -11.93
CA ILE A 227 11.86 8.60 -11.27
C ILE A 227 12.38 7.14 -11.12
N GLU A 228 11.53 6.21 -10.67
CA GLU A 228 11.90 4.80 -10.54
C GLU A 228 12.30 4.18 -11.88
N TRP A 229 11.57 4.50 -12.96
CA TRP A 229 11.91 4.07 -14.31
C TRP A 229 13.26 4.63 -14.77
N MET A 230 13.51 5.92 -14.54
CA MET A 230 14.81 6.54 -14.84
C MET A 230 15.94 5.86 -14.06
N VAL A 231 15.75 5.68 -12.74
CA VAL A 231 16.76 5.04 -11.88
C VAL A 231 17.06 3.62 -12.32
N ALA A 232 16.07 2.85 -12.75
CA ALA A 232 16.30 1.50 -13.26
C ALA A 232 17.24 1.51 -14.48
N ARG A 233 17.01 2.41 -15.44
CA ARG A 233 17.89 2.58 -16.61
C ARG A 233 19.31 3.00 -16.21
N LEU A 234 19.44 3.94 -15.26
CA LEU A 234 20.75 4.37 -14.77
C LEU A 234 21.49 3.26 -14.02
N VAL A 235 20.77 2.38 -13.33
CA VAL A 235 21.38 1.17 -12.73
C VAL A 235 21.93 0.26 -13.82
N ASP A 236 21.17 -0.03 -14.87
CA ASP A 236 21.61 -0.88 -15.98
C ASP A 236 22.83 -0.28 -16.72
N GLU A 237 22.90 1.05 -16.80
CA GLU A 237 23.98 1.77 -17.52
C GLU A 237 25.24 2.00 -16.69
N HIS A 238 25.09 2.28 -15.38
CA HIS A 238 26.19 2.80 -14.56
C HIS A 238 26.54 1.93 -13.35
N VAL A 239 25.75 0.89 -13.03
CA VAL A 239 26.08 -0.01 -11.92
C VAL A 239 26.65 -1.31 -12.46
N THR A 240 27.83 -1.68 -12.02
CA THR A 240 28.46 -2.96 -12.30
C THR A 240 28.58 -3.77 -11.02
N THR A 241 28.35 -5.08 -11.10
CA THR A 241 28.44 -6.02 -9.99
C THR A 241 29.62 -6.97 -10.19
N ASP A 242 30.30 -7.32 -9.09
CA ASP A 242 31.35 -8.33 -9.05
C ASP A 242 31.15 -9.26 -7.83
N ASP A 243 32.07 -10.20 -7.63
CA ASP A 243 32.02 -11.16 -6.51
C ASP A 243 32.12 -10.48 -5.12
N PHE A 244 32.53 -9.22 -5.07
CA PHE A 244 32.77 -8.48 -3.84
C PHE A 244 31.69 -7.42 -3.54
N GLY A 245 30.82 -7.11 -4.52
CA GLY A 245 29.77 -6.11 -4.33
C GLY A 245 29.36 -5.42 -5.63
N CYS A 246 29.27 -4.07 -5.58
CA CYS A 246 28.92 -3.29 -6.78
C CYS A 246 29.63 -1.94 -6.81
N SER A 247 29.70 -1.34 -8.00
CA SER A 247 30.21 0.01 -8.20
C SER A 247 29.29 0.85 -9.06
N LEU A 248 29.19 2.15 -8.75
CA LEU A 248 28.47 3.17 -9.51
C LEU A 248 29.50 4.05 -10.19
N SER A 249 29.61 3.96 -11.53
CA SER A 249 30.65 4.63 -12.34
C SER A 249 30.39 6.12 -12.58
N GLN A 250 29.13 6.56 -12.53
CA GLN A 250 28.71 7.95 -12.71
C GLN A 250 27.96 8.44 -11.47
N THR A 251 28.36 9.60 -10.92
CA THR A 251 27.83 10.15 -9.67
C THR A 251 27.25 11.57 -9.82
N ALA A 252 27.42 12.22 -10.97
CA ALA A 252 26.93 13.57 -11.24
C ALA A 252 25.42 13.58 -11.62
N PHE A 253 24.57 13.24 -10.65
CA PHE A 253 23.12 13.23 -10.80
C PHE A 253 22.43 14.19 -9.81
N PRO A 254 21.15 14.59 -10.07
CA PRO A 254 20.33 15.27 -9.07
C PRO A 254 20.24 14.46 -7.76
N HIS A 255 20.11 15.17 -6.64
CA HIS A 255 20.19 14.57 -5.29
C HIS A 255 19.22 13.38 -5.10
N GLU A 256 17.98 13.48 -5.52
CA GLU A 256 17.00 12.39 -5.39
C GLU A 256 17.40 11.15 -6.23
N ILE A 257 17.99 11.36 -7.40
CA ILE A 257 18.53 10.26 -8.22
C ILE A 257 19.70 9.58 -7.51
N LYS A 258 20.63 10.36 -6.94
CA LYS A 258 21.74 9.81 -6.14
C LYS A 258 21.25 8.99 -4.96
N ARG A 259 20.21 9.47 -4.25
CA ARG A 259 19.58 8.75 -3.13
C ARG A 259 19.09 7.37 -3.55
N ARG A 260 18.39 7.30 -4.69
CA ARG A 260 17.83 6.06 -5.20
C ARG A 260 18.89 5.12 -5.74
N LEU A 261 19.90 5.64 -6.45
CA LEU A 261 21.03 4.84 -6.92
C LEU A 261 21.83 4.26 -5.74
N LEU A 262 22.13 5.08 -4.72
CA LEU A 262 22.76 4.60 -3.49
C LEU A 262 21.95 3.48 -2.84
N LEU A 263 20.64 3.64 -2.67
CA LEU A 263 19.76 2.60 -2.12
C LEU A 263 19.77 1.33 -2.96
N LYS A 264 19.81 1.42 -4.29
CA LYS A 264 19.91 0.26 -5.18
C LYS A 264 21.22 -0.47 -4.98
N CYS A 265 22.35 0.24 -4.94
CA CYS A 265 23.67 -0.35 -4.69
C CYS A 265 23.73 -1.03 -3.30
N LEU A 266 23.18 -0.38 -2.27
CA LEU A 266 23.09 -0.98 -0.94
C LEU A 266 22.28 -2.25 -0.93
N HIS A 267 21.12 -2.29 -1.60
CA HIS A 267 20.25 -3.47 -1.69
C HIS A 267 20.85 -4.61 -2.55
N ILE A 268 21.72 -4.31 -3.49
CA ILE A 268 22.51 -5.34 -4.20
C ILE A 268 23.43 -6.06 -3.19
N CYS A 269 24.07 -5.33 -2.29
CA CYS A 269 24.99 -5.89 -1.28
C CYS A 269 24.25 -6.52 -0.09
N ASP A 270 23.15 -5.93 0.36
CA ASP A 270 22.32 -6.42 1.47
C ASP A 270 20.83 -6.04 1.24
N PRO A 271 20.01 -6.97 0.69
CA PRO A 271 18.59 -6.72 0.45
C PRO A 271 17.76 -6.42 1.72
N ALA A 272 18.25 -6.78 2.91
CA ALA A 272 17.56 -6.56 4.17
C ALA A 272 17.84 -5.17 4.78
N LEU A 273 18.86 -4.45 4.27
CA LEU A 273 19.25 -3.16 4.79
C LEU A 273 18.16 -2.10 4.54
N SER A 274 17.74 -1.43 5.59
CA SER A 274 16.71 -0.37 5.53
C SER A 274 17.19 0.90 6.26
N PRO A 275 18.06 1.70 5.64
CA PRO A 275 18.63 2.89 6.26
C PRO A 275 17.58 4.01 6.38
N ARG A 276 17.75 4.87 7.38
CA ARG A 276 16.92 6.07 7.53
C ARG A 276 17.33 7.13 6.49
N GLY A 277 16.39 8.01 6.12
CA GLY A 277 16.66 9.07 5.14
C GLY A 277 17.89 9.93 5.47
N SER A 278 18.05 10.34 6.73
CA SER A 278 19.23 11.11 7.18
C SER A 278 20.55 10.35 7.04
N GLN A 279 20.55 9.04 7.20
CA GLN A 279 21.75 8.20 7.00
C GLN A 279 22.14 8.16 5.53
N ILE A 280 21.16 8.07 4.62
CA ILE A 280 21.39 8.13 3.17
C ILE A 280 22.01 9.46 2.80
N ASP A 281 21.46 10.59 3.28
CA ASP A 281 21.96 11.93 2.95
C ASP A 281 23.38 12.16 3.47
N GLN A 282 23.65 11.73 4.70
CA GLN A 282 25.01 11.78 5.27
C GLN A 282 26.01 10.92 4.49
N THR A 283 25.57 9.73 4.06
CA THR A 283 26.40 8.83 3.26
C THR A 283 26.74 9.49 1.91
N ILE A 284 25.76 10.09 1.22
CA ILE A 284 26.00 10.80 -0.05
C ILE A 284 27.03 11.91 0.13
N LEU A 285 26.86 12.76 1.16
CA LEU A 285 27.79 13.85 1.44
C LEU A 285 29.22 13.38 1.69
N ALA A 286 29.41 12.26 2.37
CA ALA A 286 30.73 11.67 2.59
C ALA A 286 31.31 11.09 1.28
N LEU A 287 30.52 10.37 0.49
CA LEU A 287 30.94 9.78 -0.77
C LEU A 287 31.36 10.86 -1.81
N GLU A 288 30.62 11.98 -1.84
CA GLU A 288 30.98 13.13 -2.71
C GLU A 288 32.32 13.78 -2.34
N LYS A 289 32.74 13.70 -1.07
CA LYS A 289 34.05 14.13 -0.62
C LYS A 289 35.16 13.10 -0.83
N GLY A 290 34.83 11.93 -1.39
CA GLY A 290 35.77 10.83 -1.54
C GLY A 290 36.03 10.03 -0.26
N GLU A 291 35.25 10.26 0.79
CA GLU A 291 35.40 9.59 2.07
C GLU A 291 34.90 8.12 2.01
N THR A 292 35.34 7.33 2.98
CA THR A 292 34.89 5.96 3.18
C THR A 292 34.02 5.88 4.43
N VAL A 293 32.78 5.37 4.31
CA VAL A 293 31.86 5.24 5.42
C VAL A 293 31.26 3.83 5.47
N THR A 294 30.79 3.41 6.64
CA THR A 294 30.10 2.13 6.80
C THR A 294 28.63 2.39 7.12
N LEU A 295 27.73 1.80 6.33
CA LEU A 295 26.29 1.87 6.54
C LEU A 295 25.72 0.45 6.71
N GLY A 296 25.25 0.14 7.92
CA GLY A 296 24.94 -1.24 8.29
C GLY A 296 26.19 -2.13 8.21
N ASN A 297 26.11 -3.18 7.39
CA ASN A 297 27.20 -4.11 7.13
C ASN A 297 27.89 -3.85 5.77
N ILE A 298 27.72 -2.66 5.19
CA ILE A 298 28.27 -2.31 3.90
C ILE A 298 29.30 -1.20 4.05
N LEU A 299 30.48 -1.41 3.50
CA LEU A 299 31.53 -0.42 3.34
C LEU A 299 31.31 0.34 2.04
N CYS A 300 31.08 1.65 2.13
CA CYS A 300 30.84 2.55 1.02
C CYS A 300 32.07 3.43 0.82
N ARG A 301 32.68 3.43 -0.35
CA ARG A 301 33.85 4.26 -0.71
C ARG A 301 33.47 5.29 -1.76
N GLY A 302 33.76 6.55 -1.49
CA GLY A 302 33.49 7.69 -2.37
C GLY A 302 34.58 7.92 -3.42
N GLY A 303 34.45 9.01 -4.16
CA GLY A 303 35.31 9.44 -5.25
C GLY A 303 34.55 9.56 -6.57
N GLU A 304 35.26 9.54 -7.71
CA GLU A 304 34.65 9.60 -9.04
C GLU A 304 33.71 8.40 -9.30
N THR A 305 34.09 7.23 -8.77
CA THR A 305 33.30 6.00 -8.75
C THR A 305 32.99 5.62 -7.32
N TRP A 306 31.75 5.41 -7.00
CA TRP A 306 31.37 4.90 -5.68
C TRP A 306 31.39 3.37 -5.67
N ARG A 307 32.00 2.77 -4.63
CA ARG A 307 32.08 1.32 -4.45
C ARG A 307 31.41 0.87 -3.18
N PHE A 308 30.70 -0.25 -3.27
CA PHE A 308 29.93 -0.83 -2.19
C PHE A 308 30.30 -2.31 -2.04
N GLN A 309 30.68 -2.72 -0.83
CA GLN A 309 31.06 -4.10 -0.55
C GLN A 309 30.71 -4.46 0.89
N PRO A 310 30.55 -5.75 1.25
CA PRO A 310 30.43 -6.15 2.64
C PRO A 310 31.57 -5.61 3.48
N ALA A 311 31.24 -5.05 4.65
CA ALA A 311 32.26 -4.56 5.58
C ALA A 311 33.05 -5.73 6.16
N PRO A 312 34.37 -5.63 6.33
CA PRO A 312 35.14 -6.66 7.00
C PRO A 312 34.62 -6.86 8.43
N PRO A 313 34.71 -8.09 8.98
CA PRO A 313 34.29 -8.34 10.34
C PRO A 313 35.03 -7.41 11.31
N ARG A 314 34.32 -6.84 12.27
CA ARG A 314 34.93 -6.00 13.31
C ARG A 314 35.98 -6.84 14.04
N ARG A 315 37.22 -6.41 14.06
CA ARG A 315 38.23 -6.98 14.97
C ARG A 315 37.75 -6.67 16.38
N ASN A 316 37.34 -7.69 17.11
CA ASN A 316 37.13 -7.56 18.56
C ASN A 316 38.51 -7.20 19.18
N SER A 317 38.57 -6.02 19.72
CA SER A 317 39.71 -5.58 20.55
C SER A 317 39.52 -6.07 21.95
#